data_8bcebc16304ae12c26179e1062f58f42
#
_entry.id   8bcebc16304ae12c26179e1062f58f42
#
_cell.length_a   1.000
_cell.length_b   1.000
_cell.length_c   1.000
_cell.angle_alpha   90.00
_cell.angle_beta   90.00
_cell.angle_gamma   90.00
#
_symmetry.space_group_name_H-M   'P 1'
#
loop_
_entity.id
_entity.type
_entity.pdbx_description
1 polymer ?
#
loop_
_entity_poly.entity_id
_entity_poly.type
_entity_poly.pdbx_seq_one_letter_code
_entity_poly.pdbx_strand_id
1 'polypeptide(L)'
;MKANQLTQGDERRVMYLENKDGQLEGAQARIGWVTFSTTWRTVYYAGRSLKAIGGRGVRGNFIDEQSGEEFWVSGIKKRGSNAHANESTSVVVDDDAKDEHERLRQDA
;
A
#
# COMPACT_ATOMS: atom_id res chain seq x y z
N MET A 1 -10.82 -11.89 22.90
CA MET A 1 -10.34 -11.81 22.48
C MET A 1 -9.86 -11.28 22.31
N LYS A 2 -9.99 -11.35 22.19
CA LYS A 2 -9.59 -11.03 21.68
C LYS A 2 -8.87 -10.06 21.48
N ALA A 3 -8.49 -9.57 22.40
CA ALA A 3 -7.66 -8.47 22.22
C ALA A 3 -6.64 -8.71 21.19
N ASN A 4 -6.03 -9.81 21.22
CA ASN A 4 -5.07 -10.09 20.17
C ASN A 4 -5.75 -10.28 18.84
N GLN A 5 -7.04 -10.22 18.84
CA GLN A 5 -7.75 -10.27 17.59
C GLN A 5 -7.58 -9.01 16.80
N LEU A 6 -7.03 -7.99 17.39
CA LEU A 6 -6.76 -6.75 16.68
C LEU A 6 -5.36 -6.72 16.14
N THR A 7 -4.75 -7.87 15.99
CA THR A 7 -3.46 -7.93 15.32
C THR A 7 -3.65 -7.81 13.82
N GLN A 8 -2.55 -7.88 13.12
CA GLN A 8 -2.60 -7.79 11.67
C GLN A 8 -3.64 -8.74 11.12
N GLY A 9 -4.29 -8.35 10.07
CA GLY A 9 -5.27 -9.17 9.40
C GLY A 9 -6.70 -8.83 9.74
N ASP A 10 -6.92 -8.11 10.82
CA ASP A 10 -8.29 -7.76 11.20
C ASP A 10 -8.82 -6.58 10.39
N GLU A 11 -7.94 -5.66 10.03
CA GLU A 11 -8.36 -4.50 9.24
C GLU A 11 -7.74 -4.63 7.85
N ARG A 12 -8.59 -4.52 6.82
CA ARG A 12 -8.15 -4.64 5.44
C ARG A 12 -8.63 -3.45 4.63
N ARG A 13 -7.78 -3.00 3.73
CA ARG A 13 -8.14 -1.92 2.81
C ARG A 13 -7.46 -2.14 1.48
N VAL A 14 -8.08 -1.64 0.42
CA VAL A 14 -7.41 -1.56 -0.88
C VAL A 14 -6.63 -0.26 -0.89
N MET A 15 -5.33 -0.36 -1.13
CA MET A 15 -4.42 0.78 -1.07
C MET A 15 -3.54 0.81 -2.32
N TYR A 16 -2.95 1.97 -2.56
CA TYR A 16 -1.93 2.14 -3.58
C TYR A 16 -0.57 1.95 -2.92
N LEU A 17 0.28 1.12 -3.53
CA LEU A 17 1.62 0.85 -3.03
C LEU A 17 2.61 0.99 -4.19
N GLU A 18 3.63 1.80 -4.00
CA GLU A 18 4.64 2.02 -5.02
C GLU A 18 6.02 1.77 -4.41
N ASN A 19 6.81 0.90 -5.05
CA ASN A 19 8.18 0.66 -4.61
C ASN A 19 9.06 1.73 -5.24
N LYS A 20 9.62 2.61 -4.43
CA LYS A 20 10.43 3.71 -4.93
C LYS A 20 11.84 3.28 -5.30
N ASP A 21 12.24 2.07 -4.93
CA ASP A 21 13.59 1.59 -5.15
C ASP A 21 13.65 0.37 -6.07
N GLY A 22 12.52 -0.11 -6.55
CA GLY A 22 12.52 -1.31 -7.35
C GLY A 22 11.13 -1.64 -7.86
N GLN A 23 10.77 -2.92 -7.76
CA GLN A 23 9.48 -3.37 -8.25
C GLN A 23 8.72 -4.10 -7.16
N LEU A 24 7.45 -4.29 -7.41
CA LEU A 24 6.54 -4.94 -6.50
C LEU A 24 5.76 -5.97 -7.33
N GLU A 25 6.20 -7.24 -7.23
CA GLU A 25 5.58 -8.33 -7.97
C GLU A 25 5.45 -8.01 -9.46
N GLY A 26 6.55 -7.57 -10.06
CA GLY A 26 6.61 -7.36 -11.49
C GLY A 26 6.13 -6.01 -11.99
N ALA A 27 5.68 -5.14 -11.11
CA ALA A 27 5.27 -3.79 -11.48
C ALA A 27 5.87 -2.80 -10.52
N GLN A 28 6.01 -1.56 -10.94
CA GLN A 28 6.54 -0.54 -10.06
C GLN A 28 5.54 -0.22 -8.94
N ALA A 29 4.27 -0.23 -9.25
CA ALA A 29 3.23 0.05 -8.26
C ALA A 29 2.06 -0.89 -8.44
N ARG A 30 1.34 -1.13 -7.34
CA ARG A 30 0.15 -1.96 -7.35
C ARG A 30 -0.95 -1.34 -6.52
N ILE A 31 -2.17 -1.69 -6.86
CA ILE A 31 -3.33 -1.39 -6.04
C ILE A 31 -3.85 -2.74 -5.58
N GLY A 32 -3.87 -2.96 -4.26
CA GLY A 32 -4.23 -4.26 -3.73
C GLY A 32 -4.68 -4.20 -2.29
N TRP A 33 -5.14 -5.34 -1.81
CA TRP A 33 -5.57 -5.48 -0.42
C TRP A 33 -4.36 -5.54 0.49
N VAL A 34 -4.41 -4.74 1.55
CA VAL A 34 -3.38 -4.77 2.58
C VAL A 34 -4.04 -4.99 3.93
N THR A 35 -3.25 -5.43 4.91
CA THR A 35 -3.68 -5.50 6.29
C THR A 35 -2.75 -4.63 7.12
N PHE A 36 -3.16 -4.32 8.35
CA PHE A 36 -2.45 -3.38 9.20
C PHE A 36 -2.12 -4.02 10.54
N SER A 37 -1.04 -3.54 11.16
CA SER A 37 -0.78 -3.86 12.55
C SER A 37 -1.81 -3.13 13.43
N THR A 38 -1.87 -3.53 14.71
CA THR A 38 -2.83 -2.90 15.63
C THR A 38 -2.59 -1.42 15.81
N THR A 39 -1.34 -0.97 15.66
CA THR A 39 -1.01 0.44 15.80
C THR A 39 -1.08 1.19 14.48
N TRP A 40 -1.39 0.51 13.40
CA TRP A 40 -1.48 1.08 12.05
C TRP A 40 -0.13 1.59 11.55
N ARG A 41 0.95 1.19 12.18
CA ARG A 41 2.29 1.62 11.76
C ARG A 41 2.94 0.69 10.77
N THR A 42 2.39 -0.51 10.62
CA THR A 42 2.93 -1.49 9.68
C THR A 42 1.83 -1.92 8.74
N VAL A 43 2.16 -1.97 7.45
CA VAL A 43 1.27 -2.43 6.39
C VAL A 43 1.84 -3.74 5.87
N TYR A 44 0.99 -4.75 5.72
CA TYR A 44 1.39 -6.06 5.22
C TYR A 44 0.81 -6.26 3.83
N TYR A 45 1.67 -6.57 2.88
CA TYR A 45 1.26 -6.80 1.51
C TYR A 45 2.22 -7.77 0.83
N ALA A 46 1.68 -8.82 0.18
CA ALA A 46 2.46 -9.76 -0.62
C ALA A 46 3.68 -10.30 0.14
N GLY A 47 3.50 -10.62 1.42
CA GLY A 47 4.58 -11.16 2.24
C GLY A 47 5.56 -10.13 2.74
N ARG A 48 5.34 -8.86 2.46
CA ARG A 48 6.22 -7.79 2.93
C ARG A 48 5.62 -7.10 4.15
N SER A 49 6.50 -6.63 5.02
CA SER A 49 6.12 -5.81 6.17
C SER A 49 6.68 -4.41 5.95
N LEU A 50 5.80 -3.47 5.67
CA LEU A 50 6.19 -2.08 5.35
C LEU A 50 5.92 -1.22 6.57
N LYS A 51 6.96 -0.64 7.12
CA LYS A 51 6.88 0.13 8.36
C LYS A 51 6.88 1.62 8.08
N ALA A 52 5.99 2.34 8.76
CA ALA A 52 5.90 3.79 8.60
C ALA A 52 7.18 4.46 9.10
N ILE A 53 7.70 5.40 8.33
CA ILE A 53 8.95 6.08 8.67
C ILE A 53 8.75 7.55 9.01
N GLY A 54 7.50 7.98 9.15
CA GLY A 54 7.19 9.27 9.74
C GLY A 54 7.78 10.46 9.03
N GLY A 55 7.89 10.39 7.71
CA GLY A 55 8.42 11.51 6.95
C GLY A 55 9.93 11.57 6.88
N ARG A 56 10.61 10.56 7.43
CA ARG A 56 12.07 10.53 7.38
C ARG A 56 12.63 9.95 6.10
N GLY A 57 11.75 9.36 5.27
CA GLY A 57 12.20 8.80 4.01
C GLY A 57 12.49 9.90 3.00
N VAL A 58 13.39 9.60 2.08
CA VAL A 58 13.73 10.54 1.02
C VAL A 58 12.65 10.55 -0.05
N ARG A 59 12.09 9.38 -0.37
CA ARG A 59 11.12 9.26 -1.46
C ARG A 59 9.81 8.63 -1.01
N GLY A 60 9.80 7.88 0.08
CA GLY A 60 8.63 7.12 0.50
C GLY A 60 8.16 7.50 1.89
N ASN A 61 7.01 6.94 2.26
CA ASN A 61 6.46 7.10 3.60
C ASN A 61 6.50 5.80 4.40
N PHE A 62 6.94 4.70 3.79
CA PHE A 62 7.10 3.41 4.43
C PHE A 62 8.41 2.79 3.98
N ILE A 63 8.92 1.83 4.75
CA ILE A 63 10.13 1.11 4.41
C ILE A 63 9.89 -0.38 4.63
N ASP A 64 10.36 -1.20 3.67
CA ASP A 64 10.32 -2.65 3.82
C ASP A 64 11.37 -3.05 4.84
N GLU A 65 10.93 -3.68 5.92
CA GLU A 65 11.83 -4.01 7.03
C GLU A 65 12.91 -5.00 6.63
N GLN A 66 12.65 -5.81 5.62
CA GLN A 66 13.62 -6.83 5.21
C GLN A 66 14.59 -6.30 4.17
N SER A 67 14.10 -5.61 3.17
CA SER A 67 14.94 -5.21 2.04
C SER A 67 15.51 -3.81 2.20
N GLY A 68 14.89 -2.97 3.02
CA GLY A 68 15.28 -1.58 3.14
C GLY A 68 14.77 -0.69 2.03
N GLU A 69 13.96 -1.23 1.12
CA GLU A 69 13.40 -0.43 0.04
C GLU A 69 12.32 0.51 0.56
N GLU A 70 12.30 1.72 0.03
CA GLU A 70 11.25 2.68 0.40
C GLU A 70 10.03 2.50 -0.46
N PHE A 71 8.88 2.67 0.17
CA PHE A 71 7.59 2.56 -0.50
C PHE A 71 6.76 3.80 -0.27
N TRP A 72 5.92 4.12 -1.23
CA TRP A 72 4.86 5.10 -1.04
C TRP A 72 3.54 4.36 -0.95
N VAL A 73 2.84 4.50 0.17
CA VAL A 73 1.57 3.83 0.40
C VAL A 73 0.54 4.90 0.69
N SER A 74 -0.59 4.84 0.00
CA SER A 74 -1.64 5.84 0.17
C SER A 74 -3.00 5.23 -0.13
N GLY A 75 -4.04 5.95 0.29
CA GLY A 75 -5.40 5.57 -0.08
C GLY A 75 -5.64 5.79 -1.56
N ILE A 76 -6.76 5.27 -2.04
CA ILE A 76 -7.13 5.36 -3.44
C ILE A 76 -7.72 6.73 -3.72
N LYS A 77 -7.17 7.44 -4.70
CA LYS A 77 -7.73 8.70 -5.14
C LYS A 77 -8.98 8.45 -5.97
N LYS A 78 -9.98 9.26 -5.76
CA LYS A 78 -11.21 9.16 -6.53
C LYS A 78 -11.04 9.72 -7.93
N ARG A 79 -10.10 10.64 -8.11
CA ARG A 79 -9.83 11.25 -9.41
C ARG A 79 -8.34 11.30 -9.63
N GLY A 80 -7.94 11.24 -10.90
CA GLY A 80 -6.55 11.37 -11.26
C GLY A 80 -5.75 10.14 -10.95
N SER A 81 -4.44 10.29 -11.01
CA SER A 81 -3.51 9.19 -10.79
C SER A 81 -3.14 9.08 -9.32
N ASN A 82 -2.95 7.85 -8.85
CA ASN A 82 -2.42 7.60 -7.51
C ASN A 82 -0.89 7.67 -7.49
N ALA A 83 -0.25 7.70 -8.64
CA ALA A 83 1.20 7.68 -8.71
C ALA A 83 1.79 8.87 -7.95
N HIS A 84 2.79 8.59 -7.12
CA HIS A 84 3.43 9.61 -6.31
C HIS A 84 4.57 10.24 -7.11
N ALA A 85 4.45 11.53 -7.41
CA ALA A 85 5.49 12.32 -8.03
C ALA A 85 5.78 12.00 -9.51
N ASN A 86 5.21 10.93 -10.06
CA ASN A 86 5.48 10.56 -11.45
C ASN A 86 4.28 9.85 -12.02
N GLU A 87 3.51 10.55 -12.83
CA GLU A 87 2.27 9.99 -13.37
C GLU A 87 2.50 8.92 -14.43
N SER A 88 3.74 8.76 -14.89
CA SER A 88 4.03 7.70 -15.86
C SER A 88 4.38 6.39 -15.18
N THR A 89 4.31 6.32 -13.85
CA THR A 89 4.55 5.08 -13.13
C THR A 89 3.56 4.01 -13.57
N SER A 90 4.08 2.82 -13.85
CA SER A 90 3.24 1.68 -14.24
C SER A 90 2.51 1.14 -13.00
N VAL A 91 1.19 1.09 -13.07
CA VAL A 91 0.36 0.65 -11.94
C VAL A 91 -0.48 -0.53 -12.37
N VAL A 92 -0.45 -1.60 -11.58
CA VAL A 92 -1.27 -2.79 -11.81
C VAL A 92 -2.25 -2.93 -10.67
N VAL A 93 -3.53 -3.16 -11.01
CA VAL A 93 -4.55 -3.43 -9.99
C VAL A 93 -4.63 -4.93 -9.82
N ASP A 94 -4.45 -5.41 -8.58
CA ASP A 94 -4.55 -6.84 -8.30
C ASP A 94 -5.94 -7.34 -8.63
N ASP A 95 -6.01 -8.58 -9.12
CA ASP A 95 -7.29 -9.15 -9.57
C ASP A 95 -8.33 -9.14 -8.46
N ASP A 96 -7.93 -9.48 -7.24
CA ASP A 96 -8.87 -9.55 -6.12
C ASP A 96 -9.25 -8.17 -5.58
N ALA A 97 -8.63 -7.11 -6.06
CA ALA A 97 -8.91 -5.76 -5.61
C ALA A 97 -9.69 -4.94 -6.64
N LYS A 98 -9.95 -5.51 -7.82
CA LYS A 98 -10.53 -4.71 -8.92
C LYS A 98 -11.90 -4.15 -8.57
N ASP A 99 -12.76 -4.97 -7.99
CA ASP A 99 -14.12 -4.52 -7.67
C ASP A 99 -14.10 -3.43 -6.61
N GLU A 100 -13.30 -3.62 -5.57
CA GLU A 100 -13.23 -2.62 -4.51
C GLU A 100 -12.58 -1.34 -5.02
N HIS A 101 -11.55 -1.46 -5.85
CA HIS A 101 -10.90 -0.30 -6.44
C HIS A 101 -11.91 0.53 -7.25
N GLU A 102 -12.70 -0.14 -8.07
CA GLU A 102 -13.70 0.57 -8.86
C GLU A 102 -14.75 1.23 -7.98
N ARG A 103 -15.20 0.51 -6.94
CA ARG A 103 -16.18 1.06 -6.02
C ARG A 103 -15.65 2.33 -5.35
N LEU A 104 -14.39 2.30 -4.92
CA LEU A 104 -13.79 3.45 -4.24
C LEU A 104 -13.70 4.66 -5.16
N ARG A 105 -13.45 4.43 -6.44
CA ARG A 105 -13.35 5.55 -7.38
C ARG A 105 -14.73 6.09 -7.77
N GLN A 106 -15.76 5.28 -7.67
CA GLN A 106 -17.11 5.72 -8.03
C GLN A 106 -17.82 6.42 -6.88
N ASP A 107 -17.39 6.21 -5.67
CA ASP A 107 -18.02 6.81 -4.48
C ASP A 107 -17.62 8.27 -4.29
N ALA A 108 -17.27 8.95 -5.33
CA ALA A 108 -16.83 10.33 -5.24
C ALA A 108 -17.98 11.30 -4.93
#